data_1c193d4a97bd0793bbe063c06d98453e
#
_entry.id   1c193d4a97bd0793bbe063c06d98453e
#
_cell.length_a   1.000
_cell.length_b   1.000
_cell.length_c   1.000
_cell.angle_alpha   90.00
_cell.angle_beta   90.00
_cell.angle_gamma   90.00
#
_symmetry.space_group_name_H-M   'P 1'
#
loop_
_entity.id
_entity.type
_entity.pdbx_description
1 polymer ?
#
loop_
_entity_poly.entity_id
_entity_poly.type
_entity_poly.pdbx_seq_one_letter_code
_entity_poly.pdbx_strand_id
1 'polypeptide(L)'
;MNRVQACWVFLMALGCGSDKAEEHTASETDAVAVDWDCDPIAPTRCGLPFPSTYFMTPSEDTVTGFQVALGETTIPANIDGKMTSPRFLNEKDGFSPLTPLITHFEYATAEGLVSHTDISRYLDADAKTLLIDVATGERVPHFAEVDASTDADYARILMIHPVVPLAHGGRYVVGIQGVVDGDGATVETSEAFLELRDGKTSADPRVETR
;
A
#
# COMPACT_ATOMS: atom_id res chain seq x y z
N MET A 1 68.47 -21.12 14.82
CA MET A 1 69.74 -20.72 14.24
C MET A 1 69.53 -19.48 13.43
N ASN A 2 70.07 -18.47 13.99
CA ASN A 2 70.78 -17.34 13.38
C ASN A 2 70.00 -16.40 12.49
N ARG A 3 69.77 -15.20 12.97
CA ARG A 3 70.62 -13.99 12.98
C ARG A 3 70.61 -13.35 11.57
N VAL A 4 70.48 -12.07 11.29
CA VAL A 4 70.95 -10.85 11.97
C VAL A 4 70.36 -9.68 11.16
N GLN A 5 69.68 -8.68 11.69
CA GLN A 5 70.16 -7.34 12.02
C GLN A 5 70.86 -6.57 10.88
N ALA A 6 70.35 -5.42 10.50
CA ALA A 6 70.94 -4.08 10.70
C ALA A 6 70.18 -3.10 9.79
N CYS A 7 69.56 -2.07 10.23
CA CYS A 7 69.95 -0.79 10.85
C CYS A 7 70.71 0.16 9.88
N TRP A 8 70.27 1.40 9.88
CA TRP A 8 70.85 2.74 9.63
C TRP A 8 70.12 3.52 8.53
N VAL A 9 69.39 4.56 8.77
CA VAL A 9 69.49 5.89 9.46
C VAL A 9 69.71 7.05 8.45
N PHE A 10 68.89 8.08 8.58
CA PHE A 10 68.99 9.52 8.26
C PHE A 10 68.87 9.92 6.74
N LEU A 11 68.16 10.93 6.36
CA LEU A 11 68.13 12.32 6.82
C LEU A 11 66.88 13.09 6.27
N MET A 12 66.54 14.10 6.98
CA MET A 12 65.46 15.08 6.75
C MET A 12 65.49 15.80 5.38
N ALA A 13 64.28 16.12 4.88
CA ALA A 13 64.03 17.41 4.23
C ALA A 13 62.59 17.85 4.46
N LEU A 14 62.43 19.03 5.02
CA LEU A 14 61.18 19.73 5.19
C LEU A 14 60.53 20.04 3.86
N GLY A 15 59.22 19.75 3.76
CA GLY A 15 58.32 20.24 2.69
C GLY A 15 56.89 20.33 3.24
N CYS A 16 56.45 21.53 3.64
CA CYS A 16 55.04 21.81 3.92
C CYS A 16 54.24 21.60 2.62
N GLY A 17 53.30 20.63 2.67
CA GLY A 17 52.25 20.46 1.71
C GLY A 17 51.11 19.82 2.47
N SER A 18 50.11 20.63 2.85
CA SER A 18 48.89 20.17 3.47
C SER A 18 47.98 19.56 2.41
N ASP A 19 48.16 18.30 2.11
CA ASP A 19 47.12 17.52 1.45
C ASP A 19 46.26 16.88 2.54
N LYS A 20 45.10 17.49 2.74
CA LYS A 20 43.99 16.82 3.44
C LYS A 20 43.63 15.59 2.61
N ALA A 21 44.02 14.42 3.06
CA ALA A 21 43.35 13.20 2.68
C ALA A 21 41.89 13.34 3.14
N GLU A 22 41.00 13.60 2.21
CA GLU A 22 39.57 13.39 2.43
C GLU A 22 39.42 11.89 2.63
N GLU A 23 39.24 11.52 3.87
CA GLU A 23 38.72 10.24 4.27
C GLU A 23 37.32 10.13 3.64
N HIS A 24 37.22 9.42 2.51
CA HIS A 24 35.96 8.96 2.00
C HIS A 24 35.39 8.02 3.05
N THR A 25 34.66 8.58 4.02
CA THR A 25 33.70 7.83 4.79
C THR A 25 32.75 7.23 3.79
N ALA A 26 32.74 5.89 3.73
CA ALA A 26 31.73 5.14 3.02
C ALA A 26 30.37 5.74 3.39
N SER A 27 29.64 6.21 2.37
CA SER A 27 28.27 6.63 2.49
C SER A 27 27.52 5.53 3.23
N GLU A 28 27.09 5.79 4.46
CA GLU A 28 25.95 5.09 5.02
C GLU A 28 24.89 5.14 3.93
N THR A 29 24.53 3.98 3.40
CA THR A 29 23.33 3.85 2.58
C THR A 29 22.23 4.34 3.47
N ASP A 30 21.72 5.55 3.20
CA ASP A 30 20.54 6.07 3.82
C ASP A 30 19.46 5.01 3.62
N ALA A 31 19.19 4.24 4.67
CA ALA A 31 18.07 3.32 4.67
C ALA A 31 16.85 4.18 4.45
N VAL A 32 16.19 4.03 3.30
CA VAL A 32 14.96 4.76 2.98
C VAL A 32 14.00 4.50 4.14
N ALA A 33 13.61 5.56 4.84
CA ALA A 33 12.71 5.44 5.97
C ALA A 33 11.41 4.80 5.50
N VAL A 34 11.00 3.71 6.18
CA VAL A 34 9.76 3.01 5.84
C VAL A 34 8.58 3.90 6.19
N ASP A 35 7.76 4.22 5.20
CA ASP A 35 6.53 4.98 5.41
C ASP A 35 5.40 4.02 5.84
N TRP A 36 5.17 3.94 7.15
CA TRP A 36 4.11 3.14 7.74
C TRP A 36 2.69 3.67 7.49
N ASP A 37 2.57 4.91 7.02
CA ASP A 37 1.28 5.52 6.70
C ASP A 37 0.71 4.99 5.38
N CYS A 38 1.53 4.32 4.56
CA CYS A 38 1.16 3.80 3.26
C CYS A 38 1.19 2.27 3.24
N ASP A 39 0.08 1.65 2.83
CA ASP A 39 -0.01 0.21 2.64
C ASP A 39 0.82 -0.23 1.42
N PRO A 40 1.81 -1.13 1.57
CA PRO A 40 2.67 -1.55 0.46
C PRO A 40 1.92 -2.35 -0.63
N ILE A 41 0.72 -2.85 -0.37
CA ILE A 41 -0.07 -3.54 -1.40
C ILE A 41 -0.66 -2.60 -2.46
N ALA A 42 -0.73 -1.30 -2.18
CA ALA A 42 -1.11 -0.26 -3.14
C ALA A 42 -0.11 0.92 -3.12
N PRO A 43 1.17 0.68 -3.49
CA PRO A 43 2.26 1.61 -3.26
C PRO A 43 2.15 2.92 -4.05
N THR A 44 1.37 2.93 -5.12
CA THR A 44 1.19 4.08 -6.01
C THR A 44 0.26 5.16 -5.43
N ARG A 45 -0.52 4.80 -4.41
CA ARG A 45 -1.50 5.69 -3.77
C ARG A 45 -1.57 5.42 -2.27
N CYS A 46 -0.92 6.25 -1.48
CA CYS A 46 -1.05 6.18 -0.02
C CYS A 46 -2.52 6.27 0.41
N GLY A 47 -2.91 5.55 1.46
CA GLY A 47 -4.30 5.45 1.90
C GLY A 47 -5.14 4.39 1.18
N LEU A 48 -4.59 3.69 0.19
CA LEU A 48 -5.24 2.58 -0.49
C LEU A 48 -4.56 1.25 -0.16
N PRO A 49 -5.33 0.13 -0.25
CA PRO A 49 -6.77 0.04 -0.46
C PRO A 49 -7.55 0.58 0.73
N PHE A 50 -8.75 1.16 0.48
CA PHE A 50 -9.58 1.72 1.53
C PHE A 50 -11.04 1.25 1.38
N PRO A 51 -11.76 0.93 2.49
CA PRO A 51 -11.24 0.77 3.84
C PRO A 51 -10.34 -0.48 3.97
N SER A 52 -9.38 -0.45 4.89
CA SER A 52 -8.47 -1.58 5.11
C SER A 52 -8.17 -1.73 6.60
N THR A 53 -7.99 -2.99 7.03
CA THR A 53 -7.53 -3.30 8.39
C THR A 53 -6.09 -2.85 8.64
N TYR A 54 -5.33 -2.54 7.59
CA TYR A 54 -4.00 -1.93 7.71
C TYR A 54 -4.04 -0.60 8.48
N PHE A 55 -5.11 0.17 8.29
CA PHE A 55 -5.32 1.46 8.95
C PHE A 55 -6.12 1.34 10.25
N MET A 56 -5.99 0.23 10.95
CA MET A 56 -6.63 0.00 12.24
C MET A 56 -5.65 -0.55 13.26
N THR A 57 -5.80 -0.16 14.51
CA THR A 57 -5.04 -0.71 15.65
C THR A 57 -6.00 -1.33 16.66
N PRO A 58 -5.59 -2.39 17.38
CA PRO A 58 -6.37 -2.91 18.50
C PRO A 58 -6.62 -1.83 19.56
N SER A 59 -7.83 -1.77 20.10
CA SER A 59 -8.22 -0.82 21.16
C SER A 59 -9.25 -1.46 22.10
N GLU A 60 -8.97 -1.43 23.38
CA GLU A 60 -9.92 -1.89 24.43
C GLU A 60 -10.99 -0.85 24.73
N ASP A 61 -10.80 0.39 24.28
CA ASP A 61 -11.70 1.52 24.57
C ASP A 61 -12.86 1.62 23.57
N THR A 62 -12.93 0.74 22.58
CA THR A 62 -13.94 0.78 21.50
C THR A 62 -14.82 -0.45 21.49
N VAL A 63 -16.04 -0.30 20.95
CA VAL A 63 -17.01 -1.41 20.87
C VAL A 63 -16.57 -2.49 19.90
N THR A 64 -15.86 -2.12 18.82
CA THR A 64 -15.36 -3.06 17.80
C THR A 64 -14.07 -3.77 18.21
N GLY A 65 -13.39 -3.31 19.26
CA GLY A 65 -12.06 -3.77 19.65
C GLY A 65 -10.94 -3.18 18.79
N PHE A 66 -11.25 -2.22 17.92
CA PHE A 66 -10.30 -1.56 17.04
C PHE A 66 -10.51 -0.05 17.01
N GLN A 67 -9.46 0.68 16.66
CA GLN A 67 -9.45 2.12 16.43
C GLN A 67 -8.88 2.40 15.04
N VAL A 68 -9.48 3.32 14.29
CA VAL A 68 -8.89 3.81 13.03
C VAL A 68 -7.60 4.56 13.34
N ALA A 69 -6.56 4.27 12.60
CA ALA A 69 -5.20 4.78 12.80
C ALA A 69 -4.56 5.18 11.45
N LEU A 70 -5.13 6.20 10.82
CA LEU A 70 -4.55 6.80 9.61
C LEU A 70 -3.40 7.74 10.02
N GLY A 71 -2.27 7.62 9.35
CA GLY A 71 -1.16 8.55 9.52
C GLY A 71 -1.39 9.91 8.83
N GLU A 72 -0.51 10.86 9.11
CA GLU A 72 -0.65 12.22 8.59
C GLU A 72 -0.48 12.30 7.05
N THR A 73 0.20 11.34 6.45
CA THR A 73 0.42 11.25 5.00
C THR A 73 -0.57 10.33 4.29
N THR A 74 -1.40 9.59 5.02
CA THR A 74 -2.37 8.64 4.46
C THR A 74 -3.43 9.33 3.60
N ILE A 75 -3.92 10.49 4.04
CA ILE A 75 -4.94 11.26 3.33
C ILE A 75 -4.25 12.21 2.34
N PRO A 76 -4.61 12.13 1.04
CA PRO A 76 -4.02 13.03 0.05
C PRO A 76 -4.35 14.50 0.34
N ALA A 77 -3.47 15.39 -0.10
CA ALA A 77 -3.73 16.82 -0.08
C ALA A 77 -4.97 17.14 -0.95
N ASN A 78 -5.69 18.17 -0.57
CA ASN A 78 -6.78 18.69 -1.40
C ASN A 78 -6.24 19.38 -2.68
N ILE A 79 -7.15 19.85 -3.55
CA ILE A 79 -6.80 20.49 -4.83
C ILE A 79 -5.89 21.72 -4.66
N ASP A 80 -5.92 22.37 -3.51
CA ASP A 80 -5.06 23.51 -3.18
C ASP A 80 -3.70 23.09 -2.56
N GLY A 81 -3.40 21.80 -2.52
CA GLY A 81 -2.19 21.23 -1.92
C GLY A 81 -2.20 21.23 -0.39
N LYS A 82 -3.34 21.47 0.25
CA LYS A 82 -3.46 21.50 1.70
C LYS A 82 -3.73 20.10 2.24
N MET A 83 -2.86 19.65 3.15
CA MET A 83 -3.04 18.38 3.85
C MET A 83 -4.28 18.40 4.74
N THR A 84 -4.97 17.27 4.79
CA THR A 84 -6.12 17.04 5.67
C THR A 84 -5.67 16.20 6.85
N SER A 85 -5.87 16.69 8.07
CA SER A 85 -5.53 15.91 9.25
C SER A 85 -6.46 14.70 9.40
N PRO A 86 -5.94 13.51 9.66
CA PRO A 86 -6.74 12.29 9.86
C PRO A 86 -7.45 12.25 11.22
N ARG A 87 -7.19 13.19 12.11
CA ARG A 87 -7.67 13.19 13.50
C ARG A 87 -9.16 12.84 13.65
N PHE A 88 -10.01 13.43 12.82
CA PHE A 88 -11.47 13.19 12.91
C PHE A 88 -11.84 11.75 12.52
N LEU A 89 -11.13 11.15 11.55
CA LEU A 89 -11.33 9.75 11.16
C LEU A 89 -10.77 8.82 12.23
N ASN A 90 -9.67 9.18 12.84
CA ASN A 90 -9.02 8.40 13.90
C ASN A 90 -9.82 8.38 15.23
N GLU A 91 -10.91 9.15 15.34
CA GLU A 91 -11.87 9.04 16.43
C GLU A 91 -12.87 7.88 16.24
N LYS A 92 -12.83 7.19 15.10
CA LYS A 92 -13.78 6.13 14.74
C LYS A 92 -13.20 4.74 15.07
N ASP A 93 -14.09 3.81 15.34
CA ASP A 93 -13.79 2.42 15.64
C ASP A 93 -14.06 1.48 14.45
N GLY A 94 -14.18 2.05 13.25
CA GLY A 94 -14.45 1.34 12.01
C GLY A 94 -14.82 2.28 10.87
N PHE A 95 -15.27 1.69 9.77
CA PHE A 95 -15.63 2.39 8.55
C PHE A 95 -17.14 2.27 8.29
N SER A 96 -17.69 3.19 7.49
CA SER A 96 -19.12 3.17 7.17
C SER A 96 -19.51 1.89 6.40
N PRO A 97 -20.64 1.25 6.74
CA PRO A 97 -21.16 0.08 6.01
C PRO A 97 -21.52 0.34 4.54
N LEU A 98 -21.57 1.59 4.11
CA LEU A 98 -21.87 2.00 2.73
C LEU A 98 -20.68 2.65 2.03
N THR A 99 -19.49 2.64 2.66
CA THR A 99 -18.30 3.17 2.03
C THR A 99 -17.95 2.35 0.80
N PRO A 100 -17.72 2.97 -0.38
CA PRO A 100 -17.11 2.28 -1.51
C PRO A 100 -15.74 1.71 -1.10
N LEU A 101 -15.44 0.52 -1.59
CA LEU A 101 -14.13 -0.09 -1.42
C LEU A 101 -13.28 0.35 -2.61
N ILE A 102 -12.19 1.04 -2.34
CA ILE A 102 -11.38 1.67 -3.37
C ILE A 102 -9.94 1.17 -3.36
N THR A 103 -9.39 1.00 -4.54
CA THR A 103 -7.98 0.65 -4.75
C THR A 103 -7.47 1.26 -6.06
N HIS A 104 -6.19 1.09 -6.33
CA HIS A 104 -5.57 1.65 -7.51
C HIS A 104 -4.71 0.61 -8.24
N PHE A 105 -4.95 0.51 -9.53
CA PHE A 105 -4.07 -0.17 -10.49
C PHE A 105 -3.85 0.81 -11.64
N GLU A 106 -2.61 1.08 -11.97
CA GLU A 106 -2.30 1.99 -13.08
C GLU A 106 -2.94 1.49 -14.39
N TYR A 107 -3.55 2.41 -15.11
CA TYR A 107 -4.22 2.15 -16.40
C TYR A 107 -5.41 1.18 -16.36
N ALA A 108 -5.92 0.83 -15.19
CA ALA A 108 -7.08 -0.07 -15.10
C ALA A 108 -8.28 0.47 -15.87
N THR A 109 -8.98 -0.42 -16.57
CA THR A 109 -10.22 -0.12 -17.26
C THR A 109 -11.43 -0.77 -16.60
N ALA A 110 -12.63 -0.32 -16.95
CA ALA A 110 -13.87 -0.93 -16.49
C ALA A 110 -14.27 -2.20 -17.28
N GLU A 111 -13.43 -2.66 -18.20
CA GLU A 111 -13.74 -3.81 -19.04
C GLU A 111 -13.94 -5.08 -18.23
N GLY A 112 -15.12 -5.69 -18.40
CA GLY A 112 -15.52 -6.93 -17.74
C GLY A 112 -15.81 -6.80 -16.24
N LEU A 113 -15.79 -5.60 -15.64
CA LEU A 113 -16.27 -5.37 -14.29
C LEU A 113 -17.79 -5.60 -14.20
N VAL A 114 -18.26 -5.92 -13.00
CA VAL A 114 -19.69 -6.03 -12.71
C VAL A 114 -20.33 -4.63 -12.82
N SER A 115 -21.19 -4.44 -13.81
CA SER A 115 -21.84 -3.14 -14.07
C SER A 115 -23.00 -2.88 -13.11
N HIS A 116 -23.24 -1.61 -12.80
CA HIS A 116 -24.47 -1.16 -12.08
C HIS A 116 -25.77 -1.46 -12.85
N THR A 117 -25.69 -1.70 -14.16
CA THR A 117 -26.85 -2.07 -15.00
C THR A 117 -27.13 -3.58 -15.02
N ASP A 118 -26.16 -4.41 -14.57
CA ASP A 118 -26.32 -5.86 -14.48
C ASP A 118 -25.55 -6.40 -13.25
N ILE A 119 -26.09 -6.11 -12.10
CA ILE A 119 -25.48 -6.48 -10.80
C ILE A 119 -25.44 -8.00 -10.63
N SER A 120 -26.37 -8.76 -11.22
CA SER A 120 -26.43 -10.23 -11.07
C SER A 120 -25.12 -10.93 -11.43
N ARG A 121 -24.31 -10.31 -12.28
CA ARG A 121 -22.99 -10.82 -12.68
C ARG A 121 -21.96 -10.91 -11.56
N TYR A 122 -22.22 -10.33 -10.37
CA TYR A 122 -21.35 -10.56 -9.22
C TYR A 122 -21.27 -12.04 -8.80
N LEU A 123 -22.24 -12.86 -9.25
CA LEU A 123 -22.27 -14.32 -9.01
C LEU A 123 -21.50 -15.14 -10.06
N ASP A 124 -21.12 -14.53 -11.18
CA ASP A 124 -20.39 -15.21 -12.25
C ASP A 124 -19.07 -15.79 -11.69
N ALA A 125 -18.70 -16.98 -12.19
CA ALA A 125 -17.48 -17.65 -11.74
C ALA A 125 -16.21 -16.86 -12.13
N ASP A 126 -16.29 -16.11 -13.21
CA ASP A 126 -15.22 -15.28 -13.77
C ASP A 126 -15.37 -13.78 -13.44
N ALA A 127 -16.26 -13.43 -12.49
CA ALA A 127 -16.39 -12.05 -12.02
C ALA A 127 -15.02 -11.49 -11.62
N LYS A 128 -14.67 -10.32 -12.16
CA LYS A 128 -13.37 -9.68 -11.92
C LYS A 128 -13.25 -9.09 -10.51
N THR A 129 -14.38 -8.85 -9.84
CA THR A 129 -14.44 -8.37 -8.47
C THR A 129 -15.29 -9.29 -7.62
N LEU A 130 -14.84 -9.54 -6.40
CA LEU A 130 -15.51 -10.35 -5.40
C LEU A 130 -15.57 -9.55 -4.10
N LEU A 131 -16.74 -9.56 -3.46
CA LEU A 131 -16.92 -9.09 -2.09
C LEU A 131 -17.53 -10.23 -1.30
N ILE A 132 -16.84 -10.69 -0.26
CA ILE A 132 -17.21 -11.88 0.50
C ILE A 132 -17.38 -11.51 1.97
N ASP A 133 -18.52 -11.88 2.54
CA ASP A 133 -18.72 -11.83 3.99
C ASP A 133 -17.94 -12.98 4.64
N VAL A 134 -17.01 -12.63 5.53
CA VAL A 134 -16.15 -13.63 6.20
C VAL A 134 -16.93 -14.54 7.13
N ALA A 135 -18.03 -14.06 7.73
CA ALA A 135 -18.81 -14.84 8.68
C ALA A 135 -19.63 -15.95 8.00
N THR A 136 -20.13 -15.69 6.79
CA THR A 136 -21.01 -16.59 6.06
C THR A 136 -20.30 -17.29 4.90
N GLY A 137 -19.21 -16.72 4.37
CA GLY A 137 -18.56 -17.14 3.14
C GLY A 137 -19.34 -16.77 1.88
N GLU A 138 -20.42 -16.03 2.01
CA GLU A 138 -21.30 -15.66 0.88
C GLU A 138 -20.77 -14.42 0.14
N ARG A 139 -21.04 -14.37 -1.17
CA ARG A 139 -20.77 -13.20 -1.99
C ARG A 139 -21.79 -12.11 -1.71
N VAL A 140 -21.31 -10.88 -1.50
CA VAL A 140 -22.13 -9.70 -1.31
C VAL A 140 -22.42 -9.04 -2.66
N PRO A 141 -23.68 -8.70 -2.97
CA PRO A 141 -24.05 -7.98 -4.19
C PRO A 141 -23.33 -6.63 -4.25
N HIS A 142 -22.66 -6.38 -5.39
CA HIS A 142 -21.90 -5.16 -5.65
C HIS A 142 -21.80 -4.90 -7.16
N PHE A 143 -21.44 -3.68 -7.50
CA PHE A 143 -20.92 -3.34 -8.83
C PHE A 143 -19.56 -2.65 -8.70
N ALA A 144 -18.84 -2.56 -9.79
CA ALA A 144 -17.54 -1.93 -9.81
C ALA A 144 -17.40 -0.99 -11.02
N GLU A 145 -16.63 0.06 -10.83
CA GLU A 145 -16.33 1.04 -11.85
C GLU A 145 -14.93 1.60 -11.69
N VAL A 146 -14.45 2.28 -12.71
CA VAL A 146 -13.20 3.04 -12.67
C VAL A 146 -13.55 4.51 -12.74
N ASP A 147 -12.94 5.30 -11.85
CA ASP A 147 -13.15 6.75 -11.76
C ASP A 147 -12.92 7.44 -13.12
N ALA A 148 -13.91 8.18 -13.57
CA ALA A 148 -13.88 8.95 -14.80
C ALA A 148 -13.71 10.47 -14.56
N SER A 149 -13.39 10.89 -13.33
CA SER A 149 -13.24 12.31 -12.99
C SER A 149 -11.92 12.92 -13.48
N THR A 150 -10.98 12.08 -13.92
CA THR A 150 -9.69 12.51 -14.47
C THR A 150 -9.44 11.93 -15.86
N ASP A 151 -8.84 12.74 -16.74
CA ASP A 151 -8.36 12.31 -18.05
C ASP A 151 -7.05 11.49 -17.99
N ALA A 152 -6.39 11.50 -16.84
CA ALA A 152 -5.15 10.77 -16.62
C ALA A 152 -5.43 9.29 -16.30
N ASP A 153 -5.40 8.42 -17.30
CA ASP A 153 -5.76 7.01 -17.20
C ASP A 153 -4.97 6.27 -16.09
N TYR A 154 -3.68 6.59 -15.94
CA TYR A 154 -2.82 6.00 -14.91
C TYR A 154 -3.24 6.38 -13.48
N ALA A 155 -4.06 7.42 -13.30
CA ALA A 155 -4.44 7.96 -12.01
C ALA A 155 -5.83 7.53 -11.55
N ARG A 156 -6.59 6.81 -12.38
CA ARG A 156 -7.97 6.41 -12.11
C ARG A 156 -8.04 5.36 -11.00
N ILE A 157 -8.99 5.53 -10.12
CA ILE A 157 -9.24 4.64 -8.98
C ILE A 157 -10.30 3.62 -9.36
N LEU A 158 -10.08 2.34 -9.02
CA LEU A 158 -11.09 1.29 -9.11
C LEU A 158 -11.94 1.33 -7.84
N MET A 159 -13.26 1.40 -8.02
CA MET A 159 -14.25 1.49 -6.95
C MET A 159 -15.20 0.29 -7.00
N ILE A 160 -15.45 -0.33 -5.86
CA ILE A 160 -16.39 -1.42 -5.69
C ILE A 160 -17.50 -0.92 -4.73
N HIS A 161 -18.73 -0.92 -5.20
CA HIS A 161 -19.87 -0.38 -4.47
C HIS A 161 -20.78 -1.52 -3.98
N PRO A 162 -20.84 -1.80 -2.66
CA PRO A 162 -21.87 -2.67 -2.13
C PRO A 162 -23.24 -2.07 -2.45
N VAL A 163 -24.18 -2.89 -2.94
CA VAL A 163 -25.56 -2.44 -3.24
C VAL A 163 -26.52 -2.67 -2.07
N VAL A 164 -26.00 -3.26 -1.00
CA VAL A 164 -26.67 -3.40 0.30
C VAL A 164 -25.74 -2.89 1.39
N PRO A 165 -26.28 -2.32 2.49
CA PRO A 165 -25.43 -1.98 3.62
C PRO A 165 -24.73 -3.23 4.17
N LEU A 166 -23.45 -3.12 4.41
CA LEU A 166 -22.68 -4.16 5.07
C LEU A 166 -23.11 -4.27 6.55
N ALA A 167 -22.95 -5.44 7.16
CA ALA A 167 -23.29 -5.62 8.57
C ALA A 167 -22.38 -4.80 9.48
N HIS A 168 -22.95 -4.18 10.52
CA HIS A 168 -22.17 -3.51 11.55
C HIS A 168 -21.26 -4.50 12.26
N GLY A 169 -20.00 -4.15 12.45
CA GLY A 169 -18.98 -5.04 13.03
C GLY A 169 -18.62 -6.23 12.13
N GLY A 170 -19.15 -6.29 10.91
CA GLY A 170 -18.85 -7.32 9.93
C GLY A 170 -17.43 -7.18 9.36
N ARG A 171 -16.84 -8.32 8.98
CA ARG A 171 -15.56 -8.40 8.29
C ARG A 171 -15.76 -8.95 6.87
N TYR A 172 -15.17 -8.28 5.91
CA TYR A 172 -15.31 -8.59 4.50
C TYR A 172 -13.96 -8.75 3.83
N VAL A 173 -13.92 -9.55 2.77
CA VAL A 173 -12.74 -9.72 1.93
C VAL A 173 -13.09 -9.30 0.51
N VAL A 174 -12.20 -8.52 -0.09
CA VAL A 174 -12.27 -8.13 -1.50
C VAL A 174 -11.27 -8.96 -2.28
N GLY A 175 -11.74 -9.59 -3.36
CA GLY A 175 -10.91 -10.23 -4.37
C GLY A 175 -11.01 -9.46 -5.68
N ILE A 176 -9.88 -9.27 -6.36
CA ILE A 176 -9.79 -8.61 -7.66
C ILE A 176 -8.93 -9.49 -8.56
N GLN A 177 -9.41 -9.80 -9.77
CA GLN A 177 -8.70 -10.65 -10.72
C GLN A 177 -8.93 -10.19 -12.15
N GLY A 178 -7.92 -10.37 -13.01
CA GLY A 178 -8.05 -10.21 -14.46
C GLY A 178 -8.51 -8.82 -14.92
N VAL A 179 -8.29 -7.78 -14.11
CA VAL A 179 -8.49 -6.39 -14.55
C VAL A 179 -7.47 -6.09 -15.65
N VAL A 180 -7.89 -5.37 -16.68
CA VAL A 180 -7.07 -5.09 -17.85
C VAL A 180 -6.91 -3.59 -18.08
N ASP A 181 -5.83 -3.22 -18.77
CA ASP A 181 -5.59 -1.87 -19.27
C ASP A 181 -6.33 -1.61 -20.61
N GLY A 182 -6.07 -0.47 -21.24
CA GLY A 182 -6.67 -0.08 -22.51
C GLY A 182 -6.25 -0.94 -23.71
N ASP A 183 -5.15 -1.68 -23.61
CA ASP A 183 -4.64 -2.61 -24.62
C ASP A 183 -5.10 -4.06 -24.38
N GLY A 184 -5.85 -4.30 -23.30
CA GLY A 184 -6.35 -5.62 -22.91
C GLY A 184 -5.32 -6.46 -22.16
N ALA A 185 -4.17 -5.91 -21.76
CA ALA A 185 -3.19 -6.59 -20.93
C ALA A 185 -3.61 -6.53 -19.46
N THR A 186 -3.34 -7.62 -18.69
CA THR A 186 -3.63 -7.62 -17.26
C THR A 186 -2.77 -6.60 -16.54
N VAL A 187 -3.40 -5.75 -15.72
CA VAL A 187 -2.69 -4.75 -14.91
C VAL A 187 -1.76 -5.42 -13.90
N GLU A 188 -0.65 -4.76 -13.62
CA GLU A 188 0.35 -5.28 -12.68
C GLU A 188 -0.15 -5.22 -11.24
N THR A 189 0.27 -6.20 -10.46
CA THR A 189 0.04 -6.30 -9.02
C THR A 189 1.33 -6.00 -8.27
N SER A 190 1.24 -5.31 -7.13
CA SER A 190 2.43 -4.99 -6.33
C SER A 190 3.15 -6.25 -5.84
N GLU A 191 4.47 -6.17 -5.72
CA GLU A 191 5.30 -7.25 -5.18
C GLU A 191 4.87 -7.64 -3.76
N ALA A 192 4.58 -6.64 -2.92
CA ALA A 192 4.09 -6.84 -1.56
C ALA A 192 2.80 -7.69 -1.51
N PHE A 193 1.85 -7.45 -2.43
CA PHE A 193 0.65 -8.29 -2.51
C PHE A 193 0.99 -9.72 -2.96
N LEU A 194 1.90 -9.88 -3.94
CA LEU A 194 2.30 -11.21 -4.41
C LEU A 194 2.98 -12.02 -3.30
N GLU A 195 3.83 -11.39 -2.50
CA GLU A 195 4.50 -12.03 -1.36
C GLU A 195 3.48 -12.47 -0.30
N LEU A 196 2.54 -11.60 0.08
CA LEU A 196 1.45 -11.93 1.02
C LEU A 196 0.57 -13.07 0.49
N ARG A 197 0.12 -12.99 -0.76
CA ARG A 197 -0.73 -14.01 -1.38
C ARG A 197 -0.05 -15.36 -1.43
N ASP A 198 1.22 -15.39 -1.76
CA ASP A 198 1.99 -16.63 -1.98
C ASP A 198 2.67 -17.12 -0.69
N GLY A 199 2.51 -16.43 0.43
CA GLY A 199 3.15 -16.77 1.72
C GLY A 199 4.67 -16.74 1.65
N LYS A 200 5.24 -15.79 0.88
CA LYS A 200 6.69 -15.59 0.74
C LYS A 200 7.21 -14.64 1.79
N THR A 201 8.47 -14.85 2.18
CA THR A 201 9.21 -13.89 2.99
C THR A 201 9.40 -12.58 2.22
N SER A 202 9.15 -11.47 2.88
CA SER A 202 9.32 -10.13 2.33
C SER A 202 10.50 -9.40 2.97
N ALA A 203 11.17 -8.56 2.21
CA ALA A 203 12.13 -7.60 2.75
C ALA A 203 11.43 -6.33 3.31
N ASP A 204 10.15 -6.12 2.99
CA ASP A 204 9.36 -5.00 3.50
C ASP A 204 8.78 -5.38 4.88
N PRO A 205 9.17 -4.66 5.97
CA PRO A 205 8.70 -4.97 7.31
C PRO A 205 7.17 -4.81 7.46
N ARG A 206 6.52 -4.01 6.63
CA ARG A 206 5.06 -3.84 6.62
C ARG A 206 4.34 -5.08 6.10
N VAL A 207 5.01 -5.91 5.29
CA VAL A 207 4.50 -7.21 4.81
C VAL A 207 4.76 -8.29 5.85
N GLU A 208 5.97 -8.35 6.41
CA GLU A 208 6.38 -9.35 7.41
C GLU A 208 5.55 -9.33 8.70
N THR A 209 4.91 -8.20 9.02
CA THR A 209 4.08 -8.05 10.23
C THR A 209 2.61 -8.43 10.05
N ARG A 210 2.20 -8.94 8.89
CA ARG A 210 0.79 -9.28 8.55
C ARG A 210 0.42 -10.74 8.70
#